data_776904e28ba7e1c67020eafd4ba6f74e
#
_entry.id   776904e28ba7e1c67020eafd4ba6f74e
#
_cell.length_a   1.000
_cell.length_b   1.000
_cell.length_c   1.000
_cell.angle_alpha   90.00
_cell.angle_beta   90.00
_cell.angle_gamma   90.00
#
_symmetry.space_group_name_H-M   'P 1'
#
loop_
_entity.id
_entity.type
_entity.pdbx_description
1 polymer ?
#
loop_
_entity_poly.entity_id
_entity_poly.type
_entity_poly.pdbx_seq_one_letter_code
_entity_poly.pdbx_strand_id
1 'polypeptide(L)'
;MNQKISTDQTSENISKILEILTETPKKLEALSKGLTKEQLTQPLGTGERSFTEDLTHLINGEARSSEMIYQALLVKEPFFSDFHPDRDWGKLTRFDLLDFSDLLNYFKIRRKVLLKVLSELKEVEWSRTVREEGKKRKESVYWRARTIVMHELDHIQDLEKKLGK
;
A
#
# COMPACT_ATOMS: atom_id res chain seq x y z
N MET A 1 -8.87 11.82 -13.47
CA MET A 1 -9.22 10.55 -14.19
C MET A 1 -8.95 9.39 -13.26
N ASN A 2 -9.97 8.59 -12.94
CA ASN A 2 -9.80 7.41 -12.07
C ASN A 2 -8.99 6.36 -12.84
N GLN A 3 -7.73 6.24 -12.57
CA GLN A 3 -6.80 5.31 -13.24
C GLN A 3 -7.03 3.90 -12.68
N LYS A 4 -8.13 3.26 -13.14
CA LYS A 4 -8.43 1.86 -12.75
C LYS A 4 -7.51 0.92 -13.53
N ILE A 5 -6.74 0.10 -12.81
CA ILE A 5 -5.99 -1.00 -13.40
C ILE A 5 -6.93 -2.19 -13.59
N SER A 6 -6.90 -2.82 -14.76
CA SER A 6 -7.67 -4.03 -15.06
C SER A 6 -7.32 -5.18 -14.09
N THR A 7 -8.23 -6.13 -13.98
CA THR A 7 -7.98 -7.40 -13.27
C THR A 7 -7.11 -8.37 -14.07
N ASP A 8 -6.91 -8.11 -15.36
CA ASP A 8 -6.17 -8.99 -16.25
C ASP A 8 -4.67 -8.76 -16.11
N GLN A 9 -3.93 -9.82 -15.87
CA GLN A 9 -2.48 -9.81 -15.81
C GLN A 9 -1.90 -9.67 -17.21
N THR A 10 -1.54 -8.45 -17.58
CA THR A 10 -0.85 -8.14 -18.84
C THR A 10 0.44 -7.37 -18.55
N SER A 11 1.41 -7.42 -19.45
CA SER A 11 2.65 -6.65 -19.32
C SER A 11 2.38 -5.14 -19.18
N GLU A 12 1.38 -4.62 -19.88
CA GLU A 12 0.96 -3.21 -19.79
C GLU A 12 0.45 -2.88 -18.38
N ASN A 13 -0.42 -3.72 -17.83
CA ASN A 13 -0.98 -3.51 -16.50
C ASN A 13 0.09 -3.68 -15.40
N ILE A 14 1.02 -4.61 -15.55
CA ILE A 14 2.18 -4.77 -14.67
C ILE A 14 3.04 -3.50 -14.70
N SER A 15 3.34 -2.96 -15.88
CA SER A 15 4.10 -1.71 -16.02
C SER A 15 3.40 -0.54 -15.33
N LYS A 16 2.08 -0.40 -15.49
CA LYS A 16 1.29 0.62 -14.79
C LYS A 16 1.32 0.45 -13.27
N ILE A 17 1.24 -0.78 -12.75
CA ILE A 17 1.39 -1.07 -11.32
C ILE A 17 2.74 -0.56 -10.82
N LEU A 18 3.83 -0.92 -11.48
CA LEU A 18 5.18 -0.53 -11.08
C LEU A 18 5.37 0.99 -11.13
N GLU A 19 4.84 1.66 -12.15
CA GLU A 19 4.85 3.12 -12.29
C GLU A 19 4.13 3.79 -11.12
N ILE A 20 2.90 3.40 -10.82
CA ILE A 20 2.11 4.01 -9.74
C ILE A 20 2.77 3.75 -8.38
N LEU A 21 3.23 2.53 -8.12
CA LEU A 21 3.96 2.22 -6.89
C LEU A 21 5.23 3.08 -6.74
N THR A 22 5.89 3.44 -7.84
CA THR A 22 7.07 4.31 -7.84
C THR A 22 6.70 5.76 -7.52
N GLU A 23 5.56 6.23 -8.02
CA GLU A 23 5.13 7.63 -7.86
C GLU A 23 4.45 7.93 -6.52
N THR A 24 3.77 6.94 -5.91
CA THR A 24 3.03 7.15 -4.64
C THR A 24 3.87 7.79 -3.53
N PRO A 25 5.08 7.32 -3.20
CA PRO A 25 5.89 7.95 -2.14
C PRO A 25 6.26 9.41 -2.44
N LYS A 26 6.50 9.74 -3.72
CA LYS A 26 6.81 11.10 -4.16
C LYS A 26 5.61 12.02 -4.01
N LYS A 27 4.41 11.51 -4.35
CA LYS A 27 3.15 12.26 -4.18
C LYS A 27 2.87 12.54 -2.71
N LEU A 28 3.00 11.53 -1.83
CA LEU A 28 2.83 11.72 -0.38
C LEU A 28 3.80 12.76 0.17
N GLU A 29 5.07 12.72 -0.26
CA GLU A 29 6.06 13.74 0.11
C GLU A 29 5.69 15.13 -0.40
N ALA A 30 5.28 15.24 -1.64
CA ALA A 30 4.85 16.53 -2.22
C ALA A 30 3.60 17.08 -1.52
N LEU A 31 2.62 16.24 -1.20
CA LEU A 31 1.42 16.64 -0.47
C LEU A 31 1.73 17.11 0.95
N SER A 32 2.69 16.51 1.63
CA SER A 32 3.10 16.88 2.99
C SER A 32 3.97 18.14 3.04
N LYS A 33 4.57 18.54 1.91
CA LYS A 33 5.49 19.67 1.86
C LYS A 33 4.82 20.99 2.29
N GLY A 34 5.43 21.64 3.26
CA GLY A 34 4.96 22.92 3.79
C GLY A 34 3.86 22.81 4.84
N LEU A 35 3.41 21.61 5.19
CA LEU A 35 2.49 21.38 6.30
C LEU A 35 3.23 21.40 7.64
N THR A 36 2.65 22.03 8.65
CA THR A 36 3.17 21.99 10.02
C THR A 36 2.88 20.63 10.68
N LYS A 37 3.53 20.35 11.81
CA LYS A 37 3.27 19.13 12.60
C LYS A 37 1.79 19.04 13.00
N GLU A 38 1.21 20.13 13.42
CA GLU A 38 -0.22 20.22 13.78
C GLU A 38 -1.10 19.86 12.57
N GLN A 39 -0.84 20.41 11.41
CA GLN A 39 -1.60 20.14 10.19
C GLN A 39 -1.47 18.68 9.74
N LEU A 40 -0.34 18.03 9.98
CA LEU A 40 -0.13 16.62 9.67
C LEU A 40 -0.85 15.68 10.64
N THR A 41 -1.10 16.11 11.88
CA THR A 41 -1.67 15.27 12.95
C THR A 41 -3.12 15.60 13.29
N GLN A 42 -3.64 16.73 12.83
CA GLN A 42 -5.06 17.05 12.99
C GLN A 42 -5.92 16.27 11.97
N PRO A 43 -7.13 15.82 12.37
CA PRO A 43 -8.09 15.24 11.46
C PRO A 43 -8.38 16.17 10.27
N LEU A 44 -8.41 15.61 9.06
CA LEU A 44 -8.69 16.35 7.83
C LEU A 44 -10.17 16.73 7.66
N GLY A 45 -11.02 16.24 8.53
CA GLY A 45 -12.46 16.53 8.60
C GLY A 45 -13.09 15.84 9.81
N THR A 46 -14.36 16.13 10.08
CA THR A 46 -15.09 15.55 11.21
C THR A 46 -15.19 14.02 11.06
N GLY A 47 -14.61 13.28 11.98
CA GLY A 47 -14.59 11.82 11.97
C GLY A 47 -13.63 11.20 10.94
N GLU A 48 -12.78 12.01 10.32
CA GLU A 48 -11.80 11.56 9.35
C GLU A 48 -10.41 11.39 9.98
N ARG A 49 -9.55 10.67 9.29
CA ARG A 49 -8.14 10.51 9.68
C ARG A 49 -7.37 11.81 9.44
N SER A 50 -6.31 11.99 10.22
CA SER A 50 -5.23 12.93 9.90
C SER A 50 -4.36 12.38 8.77
N PHE A 51 -3.50 13.21 8.18
CA PHE A 51 -2.55 12.76 7.17
C PHE A 51 -1.58 11.69 7.73
N THR A 52 -1.14 11.86 8.98
CA THR A 52 -0.29 10.88 9.66
C THR A 52 -0.99 9.53 9.83
N GLU A 53 -2.27 9.53 10.19
CA GLU A 53 -3.07 8.31 10.30
C GLU A 53 -3.32 7.65 8.94
N ASP A 54 -3.56 8.43 7.88
CA ASP A 54 -3.68 7.89 6.52
C ASP A 54 -2.37 7.27 6.04
N LEU A 55 -1.22 7.91 6.29
CA LEU A 55 0.08 7.31 5.98
C LEU A 55 0.31 6.01 6.75
N THR A 56 -0.03 5.98 8.04
CA THR A 56 0.04 4.75 8.86
C THR A 56 -0.86 3.64 8.29
N HIS A 57 -2.07 3.99 7.87
CA HIS A 57 -3.00 3.06 7.23
C HIS A 57 -2.42 2.47 5.93
N LEU A 58 -1.81 3.30 5.09
CA LEU A 58 -1.14 2.85 3.86
C LEU A 58 0.03 1.90 4.17
N ILE A 59 0.84 2.21 5.19
CA ILE A 59 1.94 1.36 5.65
C ILE A 59 1.41 -0.02 6.09
N ASN A 60 0.36 -0.06 6.90
CA ASN A 60 -0.24 -1.30 7.39
C ASN A 60 -0.81 -2.15 6.25
N GLY A 61 -1.52 -1.53 5.31
CA GLY A 61 -2.10 -2.19 4.13
C GLY A 61 -1.03 -2.77 3.21
N GLU A 62 0.03 -1.99 2.94
CA GLU A 62 1.17 -2.47 2.15
C GLU A 62 1.90 -3.61 2.88
N ALA A 63 2.14 -3.49 4.20
CA ALA A 63 2.82 -4.52 4.97
C ALA A 63 2.12 -5.88 4.85
N ARG A 64 0.81 -5.89 4.99
CA ARG A 64 -0.01 -7.11 4.82
C ARG A 64 0.12 -7.68 3.42
N SER A 65 -0.06 -6.85 2.40
CA SER A 65 -0.06 -7.30 1.00
C SER A 65 1.34 -7.71 0.52
N SER A 66 2.39 -6.98 0.90
CA SER A 66 3.77 -7.32 0.53
C SER A 66 4.23 -8.62 1.18
N GLU A 67 3.87 -8.88 2.44
CA GLU A 67 4.14 -10.16 3.10
C GLU A 67 3.52 -11.33 2.33
N MET A 68 2.27 -11.19 1.89
CA MET A 68 1.60 -12.20 1.09
C MET A 68 2.31 -12.43 -0.26
N ILE A 69 2.77 -11.36 -0.91
CA ILE A 69 3.56 -11.44 -2.14
C ILE A 69 4.85 -12.23 -1.89
N TYR A 70 5.62 -11.87 -0.86
CA TYR A 70 6.89 -12.53 -0.56
C TYR A 70 6.70 -14.01 -0.24
N GLN A 71 5.71 -14.34 0.55
CA GLN A 71 5.40 -15.74 0.87
C GLN A 71 4.94 -16.53 -0.37
N ALA A 72 4.15 -15.93 -1.28
CA ALA A 72 3.77 -16.57 -2.54
C ALA A 72 4.98 -16.89 -3.41
N LEU A 73 6.04 -16.09 -3.35
CA LEU A 73 7.27 -16.29 -4.12
C LEU A 73 8.16 -17.38 -3.50
N LEU A 74 8.10 -17.58 -2.19
CA LEU A 74 8.93 -18.55 -1.47
C LEU A 74 8.24 -19.90 -1.31
N VAL A 75 6.95 -19.92 -1.05
CA VAL A 75 6.17 -21.11 -0.70
C VAL A 75 5.04 -21.33 -1.70
N LYS A 76 4.70 -22.59 -1.99
CA LYS A 76 3.56 -22.91 -2.85
C LYS A 76 2.26 -22.69 -2.09
N GLU A 77 1.44 -21.74 -2.56
CA GLU A 77 0.11 -21.44 -2.02
C GLU A 77 0.06 -21.28 -0.49
N PRO A 78 0.85 -20.36 0.09
CA PRO A 78 0.83 -20.14 1.53
C PRO A 78 -0.57 -19.72 2.00
N PHE A 79 -0.93 -20.15 3.21
CA PHE A 79 -2.20 -19.81 3.84
C PHE A 79 -1.99 -18.73 4.91
N PHE A 80 -2.80 -17.70 4.87
CA PHE A 80 -2.79 -16.60 5.81
C PHE A 80 -4.08 -16.55 6.62
N SER A 81 -3.95 -16.37 7.94
CA SER A 81 -5.10 -16.09 8.81
C SER A 81 -5.68 -14.71 8.51
N ASP A 82 -6.98 -14.56 8.70
CA ASP A 82 -7.64 -13.28 8.62
C ASP A 82 -7.26 -12.42 9.83
N PHE A 83 -6.75 -11.22 9.57
CA PHE A 83 -6.59 -10.16 10.56
C PHE A 83 -6.72 -8.78 9.91
N HIS A 84 -7.18 -7.81 10.67
CA HIS A 84 -7.35 -6.46 10.17
C HIS A 84 -6.03 -5.67 10.35
N PRO A 85 -5.42 -5.15 9.26
CA PRO A 85 -4.12 -4.50 9.33
C PRO A 85 -4.04 -3.36 10.35
N ASP A 86 -4.98 -2.44 10.38
CA ASP A 86 -4.95 -1.31 11.32
C ASP A 86 -5.29 -1.74 12.74
N ARG A 87 -6.38 -2.54 12.91
CA ARG A 87 -6.84 -2.93 14.23
C ARG A 87 -5.87 -3.84 14.95
N ASP A 88 -5.34 -4.82 14.26
CA ASP A 88 -4.55 -5.88 14.89
C ASP A 88 -3.05 -5.59 14.77
N TRP A 89 -2.56 -5.31 13.56
CA TRP A 89 -1.16 -4.97 13.32
C TRP A 89 -0.80 -3.60 13.88
N GLY A 90 -1.68 -2.61 13.68
CA GLY A 90 -1.47 -1.25 14.19
C GLY A 90 -1.31 -1.17 15.72
N LYS A 91 -2.05 -1.99 16.48
CA LYS A 91 -1.88 -2.09 17.94
C LYS A 91 -0.50 -2.64 18.35
N LEU A 92 0.08 -3.48 17.50
CA LEU A 92 1.38 -4.09 17.76
C LEU A 92 2.53 -3.17 17.39
N THR A 93 2.45 -2.53 16.24
CA THR A 93 3.53 -1.70 15.69
C THR A 93 3.62 -0.32 16.31
N ARG A 94 2.53 0.20 16.86
CA ARG A 94 2.45 1.50 17.53
C ARG A 94 3.06 2.64 16.70
N PHE A 95 2.73 2.70 15.43
CA PHE A 95 3.17 3.77 14.54
C PHE A 95 2.69 5.16 14.96
N ASP A 96 1.65 5.23 15.78
CA ASP A 96 1.18 6.45 16.44
C ASP A 96 2.25 7.15 17.31
N LEU A 97 3.30 6.44 17.68
CA LEU A 97 4.42 6.98 18.45
C LEU A 97 5.54 7.58 17.58
N LEU A 98 5.45 7.45 16.26
CA LEU A 98 6.45 7.95 15.33
C LEU A 98 6.03 9.30 14.73
N ASP A 99 7.00 10.16 14.47
CA ASP A 99 6.77 11.38 13.71
C ASP A 99 6.50 11.08 12.23
N PHE A 100 5.74 11.96 11.56
CA PHE A 100 5.38 11.80 10.14
C PHE A 100 6.60 11.58 9.23
N SER A 101 7.70 12.27 9.49
CA SER A 101 8.94 12.12 8.71
C SER A 101 9.52 10.71 8.79
N ASP A 102 9.48 10.09 9.97
CA ASP A 102 9.97 8.72 10.17
C ASP A 102 9.05 7.71 9.46
N LEU A 103 7.74 7.91 9.57
CA LEU A 103 6.75 7.10 8.86
C LEU A 103 6.92 7.19 7.34
N LEU A 104 7.11 8.40 6.80
CA LEU A 104 7.32 8.61 5.37
C LEU A 104 8.62 7.96 4.89
N ASN A 105 9.70 8.08 5.65
CA ASN A 105 10.96 7.42 5.34
C ASN A 105 10.84 5.89 5.39
N TYR A 106 10.15 5.36 6.40
CA TYR A 106 9.86 3.94 6.51
C TYR A 106 9.04 3.43 5.31
N PHE A 107 7.98 4.14 4.93
CA PHE A 107 7.18 3.83 3.74
C PHE A 107 8.04 3.81 2.47
N LYS A 108 8.90 4.82 2.27
CA LYS A 108 9.82 4.88 1.13
C LYS A 108 10.79 3.69 1.07
N ILE A 109 11.34 3.27 2.21
CA ILE A 109 12.26 2.12 2.27
C ILE A 109 11.51 0.83 1.93
N ARG A 110 10.36 0.60 2.52
CA ARG A 110 9.51 -0.57 2.21
C ARG A 110 9.16 -0.63 0.72
N ARG A 111 8.75 0.51 0.15
CA ARG A 111 8.41 0.62 -1.26
C ARG A 111 9.60 0.30 -2.17
N LYS A 112 10.79 0.78 -1.83
CA LYS A 112 12.01 0.47 -2.58
C LYS A 112 12.28 -1.04 -2.62
N VAL A 113 12.08 -1.73 -1.50
CA VAL A 113 12.25 -3.19 -1.42
C VAL A 113 11.19 -3.90 -2.25
N LEU A 114 9.91 -3.53 -2.09
CA LEU A 114 8.81 -4.13 -2.85
C LEU A 114 9.01 -3.97 -4.37
N LEU A 115 9.34 -2.76 -4.82
CA LEU A 115 9.61 -2.47 -6.24
C LEU A 115 10.76 -3.30 -6.79
N LYS A 116 11.86 -3.43 -6.02
CA LYS A 116 13.00 -4.27 -6.43
C LYS A 116 12.55 -5.72 -6.65
N VAL A 117 11.76 -6.28 -5.75
CA VAL A 117 11.24 -7.64 -5.90
C VAL A 117 10.34 -7.73 -7.13
N LEU A 118 9.32 -6.86 -7.24
CA LEU A 118 8.34 -6.93 -8.31
C LEU A 118 8.94 -6.71 -9.71
N SER A 119 9.93 -5.82 -9.84
CA SER A 119 10.55 -5.52 -11.14
C SER A 119 11.41 -6.66 -11.71
N GLU A 120 11.83 -7.61 -10.89
CA GLU A 120 12.63 -8.75 -11.30
C GLU A 120 11.80 -10.01 -11.58
N LEU A 121 10.47 -9.97 -11.33
CA LEU A 121 9.59 -11.13 -11.50
C LEU A 121 9.39 -11.49 -12.97
N LYS A 122 9.48 -12.78 -13.26
CA LYS A 122 9.04 -13.37 -14.52
C LYS A 122 7.50 -13.44 -14.58
N GLU A 123 6.94 -13.52 -15.76
CA GLU A 123 5.49 -13.55 -15.95
C GLU A 123 4.80 -14.64 -15.13
N VAL A 124 5.39 -15.83 -15.05
CA VAL A 124 4.86 -16.96 -14.25
C VAL A 124 4.83 -16.67 -12.75
N GLU A 125 5.72 -15.84 -12.24
CA GLU A 125 5.82 -15.52 -10.82
C GLU A 125 4.72 -14.54 -10.39
N TRP A 126 4.29 -13.65 -11.29
CA TRP A 126 3.13 -12.81 -11.08
C TRP A 126 1.82 -13.59 -10.89
N SER A 127 1.76 -14.81 -11.42
CA SER A 127 0.59 -15.72 -11.31
C SER A 127 0.63 -16.61 -10.07
N ARG A 128 1.71 -16.59 -9.27
CA ARG A 128 1.78 -17.36 -8.01
C ARG A 128 0.73 -16.86 -7.03
N THR A 129 0.12 -17.77 -6.28
CA THR A 129 -1.08 -17.47 -5.50
C THR A 129 -0.88 -17.68 -4.01
N VAL A 130 -1.65 -16.94 -3.22
CA VAL A 130 -1.86 -17.11 -1.78
C VAL A 130 -3.30 -17.51 -1.50
N ARG A 131 -3.49 -18.13 -0.35
CA ARG A 131 -4.81 -18.40 0.24
C ARG A 131 -4.97 -17.59 1.52
N GLU A 132 -6.15 -17.07 1.72
CA GLU A 132 -6.48 -16.30 2.92
C GLU A 132 -7.76 -16.85 3.56
N GLU A 133 -7.77 -16.93 4.86
CA GLU A 133 -8.92 -17.37 5.64
C GLU A 133 -10.16 -16.53 5.29
N GLY A 134 -11.31 -17.18 5.20
CA GLY A 134 -12.56 -16.51 4.83
C GLY A 134 -12.73 -16.19 3.34
N LYS A 135 -11.66 -16.25 2.52
CA LYS A 135 -11.75 -16.02 1.08
C LYS A 135 -11.89 -17.32 0.30
N LYS A 136 -12.92 -17.37 -0.57
CA LYS A 136 -13.15 -18.53 -1.45
C LYS A 136 -12.14 -18.65 -2.58
N ARG A 137 -11.60 -17.51 -3.06
CA ARG A 137 -10.64 -17.48 -4.19
C ARG A 137 -9.21 -17.37 -3.69
N LYS A 138 -8.30 -17.93 -4.46
CA LYS A 138 -6.88 -17.64 -4.35
C LYS A 138 -6.61 -16.28 -4.98
N GLU A 139 -5.65 -15.54 -4.43
CA GLU A 139 -5.24 -14.25 -4.96
C GLU A 139 -3.79 -14.31 -5.44
N SER A 140 -3.56 -13.85 -6.67
CA SER A 140 -2.22 -13.88 -7.26
C SER A 140 -1.33 -12.74 -6.76
N VAL A 141 -0.03 -12.84 -6.99
CA VAL A 141 0.93 -11.74 -6.78
C VAL A 141 0.47 -10.48 -7.53
N TYR A 142 0.06 -10.65 -8.80
CA TYR A 142 -0.52 -9.57 -9.59
C TYR A 142 -1.72 -8.91 -8.89
N TRP A 143 -2.65 -9.73 -8.42
CA TRP A 143 -3.84 -9.24 -7.71
C TRP A 143 -3.47 -8.45 -6.46
N ARG A 144 -2.50 -8.94 -5.67
CA ARG A 144 -2.06 -8.27 -4.45
C ARG A 144 -1.35 -6.94 -4.75
N ALA A 145 -0.45 -6.90 -5.73
CA ALA A 145 0.20 -5.67 -6.16
C ALA A 145 -0.81 -4.64 -6.69
N ARG A 146 -1.77 -5.10 -7.51
CA ARG A 146 -2.88 -4.28 -7.98
C ARG A 146 -3.72 -3.74 -6.81
N THR A 147 -4.00 -4.55 -5.79
CA THR A 147 -4.78 -4.12 -4.62
C THR A 147 -4.07 -3.01 -3.87
N ILE A 148 -2.74 -3.10 -3.68
CA ILE A 148 -1.95 -2.02 -3.08
C ILE A 148 -2.15 -0.72 -3.89
N VAL A 149 -1.95 -0.79 -5.21
CA VAL A 149 -2.06 0.38 -6.09
C VAL A 149 -3.46 1.02 -6.02
N MET A 150 -4.51 0.21 -6.14
CA MET A 150 -5.89 0.74 -6.13
C MET A 150 -6.23 1.40 -4.80
N HIS A 151 -5.83 0.79 -3.71
CA HIS A 151 -6.01 1.34 -2.37
C HIS A 151 -5.26 2.68 -2.18
N GLU A 152 -4.02 2.75 -2.64
CA GLU A 152 -3.21 3.96 -2.54
C GLU A 152 -3.73 5.09 -3.43
N LEU A 153 -4.17 4.78 -4.64
CA LEU A 153 -4.77 5.78 -5.53
C LEU A 153 -6.02 6.43 -4.92
N ASP A 154 -6.88 5.63 -4.29
CA ASP A 154 -8.08 6.14 -3.62
C ASP A 154 -7.70 7.09 -2.47
N HIS A 155 -6.70 6.74 -1.65
CA HIS A 155 -6.22 7.60 -0.55
C HIS A 155 -5.51 8.85 -1.04
N ILE A 156 -4.65 8.76 -2.06
CA ILE A 156 -3.98 9.94 -2.63
C ILE A 156 -5.01 10.93 -3.17
N GLN A 157 -6.02 10.45 -3.90
CA GLN A 157 -7.07 11.29 -4.47
C GLN A 157 -7.90 12.00 -3.38
N ASP A 158 -8.18 11.29 -2.29
CA ASP A 158 -8.88 11.86 -1.14
C ASP A 158 -8.03 12.91 -0.43
N LEU A 159 -6.74 12.63 -0.21
CA LEU A 159 -5.79 13.60 0.37
C LEU A 159 -5.62 14.86 -0.51
N GLU A 160 -5.45 14.70 -1.82
CA GLU A 160 -5.38 15.83 -2.77
C GLU A 160 -6.62 16.72 -2.64
N LYS A 161 -7.81 16.13 -2.63
CA LYS A 161 -9.07 16.86 -2.47
C LYS A 161 -9.16 17.60 -1.13
N LYS A 162 -8.80 16.95 -0.02
CA LYS A 162 -8.90 17.51 1.33
C LYS A 162 -7.87 18.61 1.59
N LEU A 163 -6.69 18.51 1.00
CA LEU A 163 -5.61 19.48 1.12
C LEU A 163 -5.72 20.63 0.08
N GLY A 164 -6.67 20.55 -0.86
CA GLY A 164 -6.84 21.53 -1.94
C GLY A 164 -5.64 21.61 -2.89
N LYS A 165 -4.97 20.51 -3.12
CA LYS A 165 -3.75 20.40 -3.93
C LYS A 165 -3.96 19.57 -5.19
#